data_3e2a7acd0961046f6574126bd4dd79ca
#
_entry.id   3e2a7acd0961046f6574126bd4dd79ca
#
_cell.length_a   1.000
_cell.length_b   1.000
_cell.length_c   1.000
_cell.angle_alpha   90.00
_cell.angle_beta   90.00
_cell.angle_gamma   90.00
#
_symmetry.space_group_name_H-M   'P 1'
#
loop_
_entity.id
_entity.type
_entity.pdbx_description
1 polymer ?
#
loop_
_entity_poly.entity_id
_entity_poly.type
_entity_poly.pdbx_seq_one_letter_code
_entity_poly.pdbx_strand_id
1 'polypeptide(L)'
;MEFSAQQIASVLGGTVEGDPEVKVNNFSKIEEGKPGTLTFLANPKYEHFIYQTEASIVLVNNDFTPAEPVKATLVKVANAYASLAILLNMAEQANVKKAGIDATAFIAGSATVGEGCYVGNFAYIGEDVKIGKNSRIYPHAYIGDHVTIGDNCTVYPHATIYNGCVIGNNCILHAGSVIGSDGFGFAPEGDNYKKIPQLGNVVLEDDVEIGANTTIDRAVMDSTIIRRGVKLDNLVQ
;
A
#
# COMPACT_ATOMS: atom_id res chain seq x y z
N MET A 1 -8.26 14.42 12.55
CA MET A 1 -9.54 14.96 11.99
C MET A 1 -10.68 14.33 12.76
N GLU A 2 -11.78 15.08 12.96
CA GLU A 2 -13.01 14.53 13.54
C GLU A 2 -14.09 14.51 12.48
N PHE A 3 -14.89 13.45 12.46
CA PHE A 3 -16.03 13.32 11.57
C PHE A 3 -17.28 12.96 12.36
N SER A 4 -18.42 13.57 12.03
CA SER A 4 -19.70 13.18 12.62
C SER A 4 -20.27 11.93 11.94
N ALA A 5 -21.20 11.25 12.62
CA ALA A 5 -21.91 10.11 12.04
C ALA A 5 -22.62 10.49 10.73
N GLN A 6 -23.21 11.69 10.67
CA GLN A 6 -23.87 12.20 9.47
C GLN A 6 -22.87 12.40 8.31
N GLN A 7 -21.67 12.93 8.58
CA GLN A 7 -20.65 13.12 7.56
C GLN A 7 -20.17 11.77 7.01
N ILE A 8 -19.92 10.78 7.90
CA ILE A 8 -19.52 9.43 7.53
C ILE A 8 -20.59 8.76 6.67
N ALA A 9 -21.88 8.83 7.10
CA ALA A 9 -22.99 8.28 6.33
C ALA A 9 -23.10 8.92 4.94
N SER A 10 -22.93 10.24 4.85
CA SER A 10 -22.97 10.97 3.57
C SER A 10 -21.88 10.52 2.60
N VAL A 11 -20.66 10.33 3.10
CA VAL A 11 -19.52 9.84 2.29
C VAL A 11 -19.72 8.41 1.80
N LEU A 12 -20.33 7.57 2.63
CA LEU A 12 -20.52 6.14 2.33
C LEU A 12 -21.86 5.82 1.64
N GLY A 13 -22.71 6.82 1.42
CA GLY A 13 -24.06 6.61 0.89
C GLY A 13 -24.95 5.82 1.83
N GLY A 14 -24.73 5.94 3.15
CA GLY A 14 -25.46 5.24 4.20
C GLY A 14 -26.49 6.09 4.93
N THR A 15 -27.11 5.51 5.95
CA THR A 15 -28.07 6.17 6.85
C THR A 15 -27.64 6.06 8.30
N VAL A 16 -28.00 7.06 9.11
CA VAL A 16 -27.68 7.08 10.56
C VAL A 16 -28.90 6.61 11.36
N GLU A 17 -28.65 5.71 12.31
CA GLU A 17 -29.59 5.31 13.36
C GLU A 17 -28.97 5.62 14.72
N GLY A 18 -29.47 6.63 15.42
CA GLY A 18 -28.92 7.18 16.65
C GLY A 18 -28.59 8.67 16.53
N ASP A 19 -27.53 9.13 17.19
CA ASP A 19 -27.12 10.55 17.20
C ASP A 19 -26.28 10.88 15.95
N PRO A 20 -26.79 11.70 15.00
CA PRO A 20 -26.06 12.08 13.79
C PRO A 20 -24.86 13.00 14.05
N GLU A 21 -24.82 13.68 15.20
CA GLU A 21 -23.77 14.65 15.52
C GLU A 21 -22.64 14.04 16.36
N VAL A 22 -22.76 12.78 16.79
CA VAL A 22 -21.68 12.10 17.50
C VAL A 22 -20.42 12.05 16.64
N LYS A 23 -19.29 12.38 17.23
CA LYS A 23 -18.00 12.52 16.52
C LYS A 23 -17.02 11.42 16.87
N VAL A 24 -16.22 11.07 15.88
CA VAL A 24 -15.11 10.13 16.02
C VAL A 24 -13.83 10.69 15.39
N ASN A 25 -12.69 10.33 15.94
CA ASN A 25 -11.38 10.74 15.44
C ASN A 25 -10.39 9.57 15.30
N ASN A 26 -10.82 8.35 15.64
CA ASN A 26 -9.98 7.16 15.58
C ASN A 26 -10.82 5.93 15.24
N PHE A 27 -10.14 4.83 14.94
CA PHE A 27 -10.72 3.50 14.70
C PHE A 27 -10.37 2.55 15.84
N SER A 28 -11.22 1.57 16.09
CA SER A 28 -10.97 0.50 17.07
C SER A 28 -11.51 -0.84 16.58
N LYS A 29 -11.02 -1.93 17.15
CA LYS A 29 -11.72 -3.22 17.04
C LYS A 29 -13.03 -3.14 17.82
N ILE A 30 -14.03 -3.94 17.43
CA ILE A 30 -15.34 -3.89 18.08
C ILE A 30 -15.26 -4.32 19.56
N GLU A 31 -14.37 -5.25 19.89
CA GLU A 31 -14.13 -5.74 21.24
C GLU A 31 -13.44 -4.72 22.15
N GLU A 32 -12.71 -3.78 21.56
CA GLU A 32 -11.89 -2.79 22.25
C GLU A 32 -12.39 -1.36 22.02
N GLY A 33 -13.66 -1.20 21.64
CA GLY A 33 -14.28 0.09 21.35
C GLY A 33 -14.18 1.05 22.53
N LYS A 34 -13.88 2.33 22.23
CA LYS A 34 -13.76 3.43 23.19
C LYS A 34 -14.57 4.63 22.72
N PRO A 35 -15.00 5.52 23.62
CA PRO A 35 -15.61 6.79 23.22
C PRO A 35 -14.71 7.55 22.24
N GLY A 36 -15.31 8.10 21.17
CA GLY A 36 -14.59 8.79 20.10
C GLY A 36 -14.00 7.87 19.02
N THR A 37 -14.26 6.56 19.07
CA THR A 37 -13.82 5.63 18.03
C THR A 37 -14.97 5.16 17.14
N LEU A 38 -14.61 4.84 15.88
CA LEU A 38 -15.45 4.13 14.92
C LEU A 38 -15.00 2.66 14.84
N THR A 39 -15.95 1.76 14.83
CA THR A 39 -15.74 0.33 14.55
C THR A 39 -16.72 -0.18 13.50
N PHE A 40 -16.70 -1.48 13.20
CA PHE A 40 -17.60 -2.09 12.24
C PHE A 40 -18.02 -3.50 12.65
N LEU A 41 -19.17 -3.93 12.18
CA LEU A 41 -19.67 -5.29 12.26
C LEU A 41 -20.07 -5.77 10.87
N ALA A 42 -19.24 -6.65 10.28
CA ALA A 42 -19.54 -7.29 8.99
C ALA A 42 -19.75 -8.81 9.14
N ASN A 43 -19.19 -9.42 10.17
CA ASN A 43 -19.32 -10.86 10.42
C ASN A 43 -20.25 -11.12 11.62
N PRO A 44 -21.37 -11.85 11.44
CA PRO A 44 -22.32 -12.15 12.51
C PRO A 44 -21.74 -12.82 13.75
N LYS A 45 -20.61 -13.52 13.62
CA LYS A 45 -19.93 -14.14 14.77
C LYS A 45 -19.50 -13.13 15.83
N TYR A 46 -19.30 -11.88 15.46
CA TYR A 46 -18.90 -10.79 16.34
C TYR A 46 -20.08 -9.94 16.83
N GLU A 47 -21.32 -10.31 16.51
CA GLU A 47 -22.51 -9.54 16.87
C GLU A 47 -22.63 -9.26 18.37
N HIS A 48 -22.30 -10.22 19.22
CA HIS A 48 -22.39 -10.06 20.66
C HIS A 48 -21.55 -8.89 21.20
N PHE A 49 -20.48 -8.48 20.50
CA PHE A 49 -19.68 -7.33 20.89
C PHE A 49 -20.36 -5.99 20.65
N ILE A 50 -21.35 -5.90 19.72
CA ILE A 50 -22.01 -4.63 19.44
C ILE A 50 -22.81 -4.12 20.64
N TYR A 51 -23.28 -5.01 21.50
CA TYR A 51 -24.03 -4.68 22.70
C TYR A 51 -23.12 -4.28 23.87
N GLN A 52 -21.84 -4.55 23.78
CA GLN A 52 -20.83 -4.32 24.84
C GLN A 52 -19.86 -3.19 24.48
N THR A 53 -19.65 -2.93 23.20
CA THR A 53 -18.68 -1.92 22.74
C THR A 53 -18.99 -0.53 23.26
N GLU A 54 -17.96 0.20 23.62
CA GLU A 54 -18.02 1.64 23.97
C GLU A 54 -17.66 2.53 22.78
N ALA A 55 -17.49 1.97 21.58
CA ALA A 55 -17.30 2.77 20.38
C ALA A 55 -18.47 3.72 20.15
N SER A 56 -18.17 4.94 19.72
CA SER A 56 -19.22 5.94 19.47
C SER A 56 -20.03 5.65 18.22
N ILE A 57 -19.41 5.08 17.19
CA ILE A 57 -20.04 4.75 15.91
C ILE A 57 -19.70 3.31 15.52
N VAL A 58 -20.71 2.56 15.05
CA VAL A 58 -20.51 1.24 14.46
C VAL A 58 -21.06 1.22 13.03
N LEU A 59 -20.22 0.88 12.05
CA LEU A 59 -20.66 0.58 10.68
C LEU A 59 -21.31 -0.79 10.66
N VAL A 60 -22.51 -0.88 10.12
CA VAL A 60 -23.26 -2.14 9.96
C VAL A 60 -23.84 -2.25 8.55
N ASN A 61 -24.13 -3.46 8.10
CA ASN A 61 -24.84 -3.65 6.84
C ASN A 61 -26.30 -3.15 6.94
N ASN A 62 -26.90 -2.74 5.83
CA ASN A 62 -28.26 -2.22 5.78
C ASN A 62 -29.34 -3.18 6.34
N ASP A 63 -29.12 -4.48 6.22
CA ASP A 63 -30.00 -5.54 6.69
C ASP A 63 -29.81 -5.88 8.18
N PHE A 64 -28.81 -5.31 8.83
CA PHE A 64 -28.59 -5.54 10.24
C PHE A 64 -29.70 -4.96 11.10
N THR A 65 -30.30 -5.80 11.93
CA THR A 65 -31.28 -5.40 12.94
C THR A 65 -30.82 -5.92 14.30
N PRO A 66 -30.49 -5.03 15.25
CA PRO A 66 -30.01 -5.46 16.55
C PRO A 66 -31.11 -6.19 17.33
N ALA A 67 -30.75 -7.30 17.99
CA ALA A 67 -31.65 -8.06 18.86
C ALA A 67 -31.91 -7.36 20.20
N GLU A 68 -30.98 -6.51 20.62
CA GLU A 68 -31.01 -5.75 21.89
C GLU A 68 -30.65 -4.28 21.63
N PRO A 69 -30.98 -3.36 22.55
CA PRO A 69 -30.60 -1.94 22.41
C PRO A 69 -29.09 -1.78 22.31
N VAL A 70 -28.62 -1.03 21.30
CA VAL A 70 -27.21 -0.67 21.09
C VAL A 70 -26.95 0.73 21.59
N LYS A 71 -25.86 0.94 22.34
CA LYS A 71 -25.47 2.26 22.86
C LYS A 71 -24.85 3.16 21.79
N ALA A 72 -24.10 2.56 20.88
CA ALA A 72 -23.41 3.27 19.80
C ALA A 72 -24.40 3.76 18.73
N THR A 73 -24.06 4.84 18.06
CA THR A 73 -24.74 5.26 16.83
C THR A 73 -24.37 4.30 15.71
N LEU A 74 -25.38 3.78 15.01
CA LEU A 74 -25.20 2.90 13.87
C LEU A 74 -25.18 3.71 12.57
N VAL A 75 -24.19 3.44 11.72
CA VAL A 75 -24.18 3.91 10.33
C VAL A 75 -24.40 2.69 9.45
N LYS A 76 -25.61 2.63 8.86
CA LYS A 76 -26.04 1.54 7.98
C LYS A 76 -25.58 1.78 6.56
N VAL A 77 -24.87 0.82 5.98
CA VAL A 77 -24.26 0.88 4.65
C VAL A 77 -24.49 -0.41 3.86
N ALA A 78 -24.32 -0.38 2.56
CA ALA A 78 -24.49 -1.57 1.72
C ALA A 78 -23.52 -2.70 2.07
N ASN A 79 -22.26 -2.36 2.46
CA ASN A 79 -21.23 -3.31 2.87
C ASN A 79 -20.30 -2.64 3.89
N ALA A 80 -20.43 -3.04 5.14
CA ALA A 80 -19.67 -2.45 6.26
C ALA A 80 -18.15 -2.66 6.12
N TYR A 81 -17.70 -3.80 5.59
CA TYR A 81 -16.28 -4.08 5.40
C TYR A 81 -15.66 -3.21 4.30
N ALA A 82 -16.33 -3.12 3.15
CA ALA A 82 -15.89 -2.24 2.06
C ALA A 82 -15.91 -0.76 2.47
N SER A 83 -16.92 -0.36 3.23
CA SER A 83 -17.05 1.01 3.77
C SER A 83 -15.93 1.36 4.75
N LEU A 84 -15.52 0.41 5.60
CA LEU A 84 -14.35 0.61 6.46
C LEU A 84 -13.10 0.85 5.62
N ALA A 85 -12.85 0.06 4.57
CA ALA A 85 -11.70 0.24 3.70
C ALA A 85 -11.67 1.63 3.05
N ILE A 86 -12.82 2.16 2.64
CA ILE A 86 -12.94 3.53 2.11
C ILE A 86 -12.51 4.56 3.17
N LEU A 87 -13.00 4.44 4.40
CA LEU A 87 -12.65 5.39 5.48
C LEU A 87 -11.17 5.30 5.88
N LEU A 88 -10.61 4.10 5.94
CA LEU A 88 -9.17 3.91 6.23
C LEU A 88 -8.31 4.54 5.13
N ASN A 89 -8.66 4.35 3.86
CA ASN A 89 -7.98 4.98 2.74
C ASN A 89 -8.07 6.53 2.80
N MET A 90 -9.24 7.07 3.15
CA MET A 90 -9.40 8.52 3.34
C MET A 90 -8.54 9.05 4.48
N ALA A 91 -8.47 8.32 5.60
CA ALA A 91 -7.62 8.69 6.74
C ALA A 91 -6.13 8.66 6.35
N GLU A 92 -5.70 7.67 5.59
CA GLU A 92 -4.33 7.59 5.07
C GLU A 92 -4.01 8.72 4.09
N GLN A 93 -4.93 9.03 3.18
CA GLN A 93 -4.75 10.14 2.22
C GLN A 93 -4.73 11.52 2.89
N ALA A 94 -5.38 11.67 4.05
CA ALA A 94 -5.37 12.90 4.83
C ALA A 94 -4.02 13.14 5.54
N ASN A 95 -3.17 12.12 5.66
CA ASN A 95 -1.82 12.29 6.17
C ASN A 95 -0.99 13.12 5.17
N VAL A 96 -0.27 14.12 5.69
CA VAL A 96 0.61 14.97 4.87
C VAL A 96 1.68 14.08 4.24
N LYS A 97 1.60 13.93 2.94
CA LYS A 97 2.59 13.16 2.19
C LYS A 97 3.86 14.00 2.05
N LYS A 98 5.02 13.42 2.41
CA LYS A 98 6.31 14.07 2.20
C LYS A 98 6.51 14.36 0.73
N ALA A 99 7.09 15.51 0.41
CA ALA A 99 7.53 15.90 -0.93
C ALA A 99 8.90 16.57 -0.83
N GLY A 100 9.64 16.58 -1.93
CA GLY A 100 10.98 17.15 -1.99
C GLY A 100 12.09 16.10 -1.93
N ILE A 101 13.31 16.55 -2.12
CA ILE A 101 14.51 15.71 -2.17
C ILE A 101 15.33 16.01 -0.93
N ASP A 102 15.57 14.98 -0.11
CA ASP A 102 16.42 15.13 1.09
C ASP A 102 17.90 15.33 0.68
N ALA A 103 18.61 16.17 1.42
CA ALA A 103 19.96 16.62 1.07
C ALA A 103 21.02 15.50 0.99
N THR A 104 20.77 14.35 1.63
CA THR A 104 21.67 13.20 1.61
C THR A 104 21.27 12.14 0.59
N ALA A 105 20.22 12.35 -0.20
CA ALA A 105 19.90 11.49 -1.33
C ALA A 105 20.92 11.66 -2.45
N PHE A 106 21.32 10.56 -3.07
CA PHE A 106 22.12 10.61 -4.29
C PHE A 106 21.24 10.44 -5.51
N ILE A 107 21.35 11.37 -6.45
CA ILE A 107 20.65 11.31 -7.74
C ILE A 107 21.69 11.57 -8.82
N ALA A 108 21.87 10.62 -9.73
CA ALA A 108 22.78 10.78 -10.86
C ALA A 108 22.36 11.95 -11.76
N GLY A 109 23.32 12.64 -12.35
CA GLY A 109 23.07 13.84 -13.15
C GLY A 109 22.24 13.61 -14.41
N SER A 110 22.18 12.37 -14.91
CA SER A 110 21.36 11.94 -16.05
C SER A 110 19.94 11.50 -15.66
N ALA A 111 19.67 11.31 -14.35
CA ALA A 111 18.36 10.90 -13.88
C ALA A 111 17.33 12.03 -13.90
N THR A 112 16.07 11.69 -14.09
CA THR A 112 14.94 12.61 -14.05
C THR A 112 13.95 12.22 -12.98
N VAL A 113 13.56 13.18 -12.13
CA VAL A 113 12.57 12.99 -11.06
C VAL A 113 11.39 13.92 -11.33
N GLY A 114 10.21 13.35 -11.44
CA GLY A 114 8.97 14.06 -11.73
C GLY A 114 8.54 15.02 -10.62
N GLU A 115 7.60 15.89 -10.94
CA GLU A 115 7.02 16.86 -10.01
C GLU A 115 6.30 16.16 -8.84
N GLY A 116 6.35 16.74 -7.65
CA GLY A 116 5.65 16.25 -6.46
C GLY A 116 6.27 15.00 -5.84
N CYS A 117 7.42 14.53 -6.34
CA CYS A 117 8.11 13.37 -5.78
C CYS A 117 8.74 13.67 -4.42
N TYR A 118 8.91 12.60 -3.64
CA TYR A 118 9.76 12.55 -2.46
C TYR A 118 10.93 11.61 -2.70
N VAL A 119 12.16 12.06 -2.39
CA VAL A 119 13.36 11.22 -2.35
C VAL A 119 14.00 11.36 -0.99
N GLY A 120 13.96 10.28 -0.23
CA GLY A 120 14.39 10.24 1.17
C GLY A 120 15.90 10.15 1.35
N ASN A 121 16.33 10.41 2.60
CA ASN A 121 17.76 10.37 2.97
C ASN A 121 18.42 9.05 2.57
N PHE A 122 19.63 9.12 2.01
CA PHE A 122 20.44 7.97 1.59
C PHE A 122 19.78 7.07 0.53
N ALA A 123 18.72 7.50 -0.12
CA ALA A 123 18.24 6.84 -1.32
C ALA A 123 19.28 7.04 -2.45
N TYR A 124 19.50 5.98 -3.22
CA TYR A 124 20.38 6.01 -4.40
C TYR A 124 19.54 5.92 -5.68
N ILE A 125 19.72 6.87 -6.59
CA ILE A 125 19.08 6.89 -7.90
C ILE A 125 20.17 6.93 -8.95
N GLY A 126 20.29 5.84 -9.71
CA GLY A 126 21.34 5.62 -10.70
C GLY A 126 21.18 6.44 -11.98
N GLU A 127 22.06 6.15 -12.96
CA GLU A 127 22.10 6.86 -14.22
C GLU A 127 20.89 6.54 -15.11
N ASP A 128 20.44 7.55 -15.87
CA ASP A 128 19.31 7.45 -16.81
C ASP A 128 17.99 6.93 -16.20
N VAL A 129 17.87 6.99 -14.88
CA VAL A 129 16.62 6.66 -14.18
C VAL A 129 15.55 7.70 -14.50
N LYS A 130 14.33 7.23 -14.72
CA LYS A 130 13.16 8.08 -14.94
C LYS A 130 12.10 7.77 -13.87
N ILE A 131 11.76 8.76 -13.07
CA ILE A 131 10.71 8.65 -12.05
C ILE A 131 9.57 9.59 -12.42
N GLY A 132 8.37 9.04 -12.51
CA GLY A 132 7.13 9.77 -12.78
C GLY A 132 6.71 10.67 -11.62
N LYS A 133 5.59 11.38 -11.81
CA LYS A 133 5.08 12.36 -10.84
C LYS A 133 4.57 11.73 -9.55
N ASN A 134 4.63 12.50 -8.46
CA ASN A 134 4.06 12.14 -7.15
C ASN A 134 4.56 10.81 -6.57
N SER A 135 5.64 10.25 -7.10
CA SER A 135 6.23 9.01 -6.59
C SER A 135 7.09 9.26 -5.35
N ARG A 136 7.17 8.28 -4.46
CA ARG A 136 7.90 8.38 -3.20
C ARG A 136 8.94 7.30 -3.11
N ILE A 137 10.18 7.72 -3.06
CA ILE A 137 11.34 6.86 -2.86
C ILE A 137 11.82 7.09 -1.42
N TYR A 138 11.55 6.14 -0.57
CA TYR A 138 11.87 6.27 0.85
C TYR A 138 13.36 6.06 1.15
N PRO A 139 13.81 6.42 2.38
CA PRO A 139 15.23 6.34 2.75
C PRO A 139 15.84 4.97 2.48
N HIS A 140 17.11 4.96 2.04
CA HIS A 140 17.89 3.75 1.75
C HIS A 140 17.34 2.86 0.63
N ALA A 141 16.38 3.29 -0.16
CA ALA A 141 16.01 2.57 -1.38
C ALA A 141 17.12 2.67 -2.43
N TYR A 142 17.36 1.60 -3.16
CA TYR A 142 18.32 1.57 -4.26
C TYR A 142 17.60 1.41 -5.60
N ILE A 143 17.79 2.37 -6.48
CA ILE A 143 17.25 2.37 -7.84
C ILE A 143 18.44 2.33 -8.80
N GLY A 144 18.65 1.19 -9.43
CA GLY A 144 19.75 0.97 -10.36
C GLY A 144 19.59 1.74 -11.67
N ASP A 145 20.63 1.68 -12.50
CA ASP A 145 20.69 2.46 -13.75
C ASP A 145 19.60 2.04 -14.75
N HIS A 146 19.16 2.98 -15.59
CA HIS A 146 18.16 2.78 -16.65
C HIS A 146 16.80 2.27 -16.16
N VAL A 147 16.49 2.37 -14.86
CA VAL A 147 15.18 2.02 -14.31
C VAL A 147 14.14 3.07 -14.67
N THR A 148 12.95 2.63 -15.02
CA THR A 148 11.79 3.51 -15.20
C THR A 148 10.76 3.21 -14.12
N ILE A 149 10.29 4.25 -13.43
CA ILE A 149 9.22 4.19 -12.42
C ILE A 149 8.12 5.15 -12.86
N GLY A 150 6.88 4.68 -12.91
CA GLY A 150 5.71 5.47 -13.29
C GLY A 150 5.28 6.47 -12.22
N ASP A 151 4.07 7.00 -12.40
CA ASP A 151 3.46 7.99 -11.50
C ASP A 151 2.88 7.34 -10.23
N ASN A 152 2.83 8.11 -9.15
CA ASN A 152 2.18 7.74 -7.86
C ASN A 152 2.72 6.46 -7.22
N CYS A 153 3.93 6.04 -7.54
CA CYS A 153 4.56 4.86 -6.95
C CYS A 153 5.08 5.13 -5.54
N THR A 154 5.13 4.08 -4.73
CA THR A 154 5.75 4.11 -3.41
C THR A 154 6.80 3.00 -3.31
N VAL A 155 8.05 3.40 -3.14
CA VAL A 155 9.19 2.49 -2.92
C VAL A 155 9.66 2.67 -1.49
N TYR A 156 9.34 1.70 -0.65
CA TYR A 156 9.63 1.74 0.78
C TYR A 156 11.13 1.55 1.10
N PRO A 157 11.55 1.80 2.36
CA PRO A 157 12.96 1.73 2.73
C PRO A 157 13.61 0.38 2.39
N HIS A 158 14.86 0.43 1.95
CA HIS A 158 15.67 -0.74 1.61
C HIS A 158 15.12 -1.60 0.45
N ALA A 159 14.08 -1.17 -0.26
CA ALA A 159 13.70 -1.83 -1.51
C ALA A 159 14.80 -1.61 -2.55
N THR A 160 15.10 -2.66 -3.33
CA THR A 160 16.15 -2.65 -4.35
C THR A 160 15.55 -2.94 -5.72
N ILE A 161 15.77 -2.06 -6.65
CA ILE A 161 15.38 -2.23 -8.05
C ILE A 161 16.65 -2.27 -8.90
N TYR A 162 16.93 -3.41 -9.49
CA TYR A 162 18.11 -3.60 -10.34
C TYR A 162 17.96 -2.91 -11.70
N ASN A 163 19.11 -2.73 -12.34
CA ASN A 163 19.23 -2.00 -13.62
C ASN A 163 18.26 -2.49 -14.69
N GLY A 164 17.69 -1.54 -15.44
CA GLY A 164 16.85 -1.80 -16.59
C GLY A 164 15.43 -2.32 -16.28
N CYS A 165 15.03 -2.42 -15.01
CA CYS A 165 13.67 -2.79 -14.65
C CYS A 165 12.67 -1.66 -14.93
N VAL A 166 11.42 -2.06 -15.18
CA VAL A 166 10.33 -1.13 -15.48
C VAL A 166 9.21 -1.32 -14.46
N ILE A 167 8.84 -0.24 -13.80
CA ILE A 167 7.75 -0.21 -12.82
C ILE A 167 6.64 0.69 -13.37
N GLY A 168 5.44 0.17 -13.50
CA GLY A 168 4.26 0.89 -13.96
C GLY A 168 3.79 1.96 -12.96
N ASN A 169 2.57 2.46 -13.16
CA ASN A 169 1.97 3.48 -12.29
C ASN A 169 1.31 2.87 -11.05
N ASN A 170 1.18 3.66 -9.98
CA ASN A 170 0.49 3.30 -8.74
C ASN A 170 1.03 2.03 -8.06
N CYS A 171 2.29 1.67 -8.31
CA CYS A 171 2.91 0.48 -7.72
C CYS A 171 3.40 0.76 -6.30
N ILE A 172 3.32 -0.27 -5.45
CA ILE A 172 3.82 -0.23 -4.08
C ILE A 172 4.85 -1.34 -3.91
N LEU A 173 6.08 -0.96 -3.56
CA LEU A 173 7.16 -1.89 -3.25
C LEU A 173 7.49 -1.78 -1.77
N HIS A 174 7.13 -2.80 -1.00
CA HIS A 174 7.36 -2.78 0.45
C HIS A 174 8.84 -2.97 0.81
N ALA A 175 9.14 -2.68 2.08
CA ALA A 175 10.51 -2.65 2.58
C ALA A 175 11.28 -3.95 2.32
N GLY A 176 12.53 -3.82 1.86
CA GLY A 176 13.41 -4.95 1.59
C GLY A 176 13.04 -5.81 0.37
N SER A 177 12.01 -5.43 -0.41
CA SER A 177 11.72 -6.13 -1.66
C SER A 177 12.86 -5.97 -2.67
N VAL A 178 13.13 -7.00 -3.46
CA VAL A 178 14.22 -7.03 -4.45
C VAL A 178 13.65 -7.34 -5.83
N ILE A 179 13.78 -6.40 -6.75
CA ILE A 179 13.24 -6.51 -8.11
C ILE A 179 14.39 -6.59 -9.10
N GLY A 180 14.50 -7.70 -9.82
CA GLY A 180 15.44 -7.89 -10.91
C GLY A 180 16.81 -8.45 -10.50
N SER A 181 16.92 -9.14 -9.35
CA SER A 181 18.09 -9.98 -9.06
C SER A 181 18.26 -11.09 -10.11
N ASP A 182 19.46 -11.63 -10.22
CA ASP A 182 19.70 -12.76 -11.12
C ASP A 182 18.94 -14.00 -10.67
N GLY A 183 18.25 -14.64 -11.58
CA GLY A 183 17.67 -15.97 -11.38
C GLY A 183 18.71 -17.05 -11.18
N PHE A 184 18.29 -18.20 -10.67
CA PHE A 184 19.15 -19.35 -10.43
C PHE A 184 19.45 -20.09 -11.74
N GLY A 185 20.49 -19.64 -12.46
CA GLY A 185 20.90 -20.20 -13.75
C GLY A 185 22.36 -20.66 -13.73
N PHE A 186 22.58 -21.99 -13.79
CA PHE A 186 23.93 -22.58 -13.81
C PHE A 186 23.97 -23.76 -14.79
N ALA A 187 25.04 -23.83 -15.60
CA ALA A 187 25.33 -24.97 -16.46
C ALA A 187 26.32 -25.92 -15.74
N PRO A 188 26.05 -27.24 -15.69
CA PRO A 188 27.01 -28.21 -15.16
C PRO A 188 28.28 -28.23 -16.02
N GLU A 189 29.45 -28.23 -15.38
CA GLU A 189 30.74 -28.32 -16.05
C GLU A 189 31.67 -29.26 -15.22
N GLY A 190 31.56 -30.57 -15.50
CA GLY A 190 32.23 -31.61 -14.67
C GLY A 190 31.69 -31.58 -13.23
N ASP A 191 32.58 -31.43 -12.24
CA ASP A 191 32.21 -31.32 -10.82
C ASP A 191 31.87 -29.88 -10.38
N ASN A 192 31.81 -28.93 -11.32
CA ASN A 192 31.58 -27.54 -11.08
C ASN A 192 30.31 -27.03 -11.79
N TYR A 193 29.95 -25.78 -11.46
CA TYR A 193 28.84 -25.07 -12.10
C TYR A 193 29.33 -23.75 -12.68
N LYS A 194 28.98 -23.49 -13.93
CA LYS A 194 29.25 -22.22 -14.59
C LYS A 194 27.99 -21.36 -14.56
N LYS A 195 28.07 -20.16 -13.98
CA LYS A 195 26.94 -19.23 -13.94
C LYS A 195 26.52 -18.83 -15.35
N ILE A 196 25.22 -18.87 -15.61
CA ILE A 196 24.60 -18.33 -16.81
C ILE A 196 24.24 -16.88 -16.53
N PRO A 197 24.85 -15.88 -17.20
CA PRO A 197 24.46 -14.49 -17.04
C PRO A 197 22.98 -14.24 -17.34
N GLN A 198 22.35 -13.41 -16.53
CA GLN A 198 20.94 -13.05 -16.69
C GLN A 198 20.90 -11.64 -17.30
N LEU A 199 20.49 -11.53 -18.57
CA LEU A 199 20.53 -10.29 -19.36
C LEU A 199 19.17 -9.60 -19.49
N GLY A 200 18.11 -10.24 -19.03
CA GLY A 200 16.77 -9.70 -19.05
C GLY A 200 16.50 -8.72 -17.90
N ASN A 201 15.25 -8.37 -17.72
CA ASN A 201 14.81 -7.47 -16.67
C ASN A 201 13.51 -7.97 -16.01
N VAL A 202 12.93 -7.13 -15.16
CA VAL A 202 11.58 -7.28 -14.61
C VAL A 202 10.72 -6.10 -15.06
N VAL A 203 9.48 -6.40 -15.44
CA VAL A 203 8.44 -5.42 -15.73
C VAL A 203 7.28 -5.63 -14.76
N LEU A 204 7.01 -4.65 -13.91
CA LEU A 204 5.78 -4.57 -13.14
C LEU A 204 4.81 -3.67 -13.89
N GLU A 205 3.64 -4.18 -14.25
CA GLU A 205 2.58 -3.35 -14.83
C GLU A 205 1.92 -2.47 -13.75
N ASP A 206 0.91 -1.67 -14.11
CA ASP A 206 0.25 -0.73 -13.20
C ASP A 206 -0.45 -1.44 -12.02
N ASP A 207 -0.61 -0.72 -10.93
CA ASP A 207 -1.40 -1.13 -9.75
C ASP A 207 -0.86 -2.40 -9.05
N VAL A 208 0.42 -2.74 -9.24
CA VAL A 208 1.08 -3.90 -8.59
C VAL A 208 1.53 -3.55 -7.18
N GLU A 209 1.38 -4.49 -6.26
CA GLU A 209 1.91 -4.37 -4.90
C GLU A 209 2.78 -5.57 -4.54
N ILE A 210 3.99 -5.30 -4.08
CA ILE A 210 5.00 -6.30 -3.73
C ILE A 210 5.27 -6.22 -2.24
N GLY A 211 5.00 -7.31 -1.53
CA GLY A 211 5.18 -7.43 -0.08
C GLY A 211 6.64 -7.33 0.38
N ALA A 212 6.83 -7.13 1.68
CA ALA A 212 8.15 -6.95 2.26
C ALA A 212 9.05 -8.19 2.08
N ASN A 213 10.34 -7.96 1.75
CA ASN A 213 11.33 -9.00 1.51
C ASN A 213 10.93 -10.04 0.44
N THR A 214 10.03 -9.69 -0.45
CA THR A 214 9.69 -10.49 -1.64
C THR A 214 10.73 -10.25 -2.72
N THR A 215 11.14 -11.32 -3.42
CA THR A 215 12.14 -11.26 -4.48
C THR A 215 11.52 -11.65 -5.82
N ILE A 216 11.83 -10.89 -6.86
CA ILE A 216 11.40 -11.17 -8.24
C ILE A 216 12.65 -11.15 -9.12
N ASP A 217 13.03 -12.32 -9.59
CA ASP A 217 14.21 -12.47 -10.42
C ASP A 217 13.95 -12.01 -11.86
N ARG A 218 15.02 -11.47 -12.48
CA ARG A 218 15.01 -11.13 -13.90
C ARG A 218 15.00 -12.38 -14.76
N ALA A 219 14.46 -12.29 -15.94
CA ALA A 219 14.58 -13.34 -16.95
C ALA A 219 16.03 -13.49 -17.43
N VAL A 220 16.40 -14.67 -17.90
CA VAL A 220 17.70 -14.89 -18.59
C VAL A 220 17.81 -13.99 -19.81
N MET A 221 16.74 -13.90 -20.57
CA MET A 221 16.55 -13.05 -21.75
C MET A 221 15.11 -12.56 -21.76
N ASP A 222 14.87 -11.35 -22.28
CA ASP A 222 13.56 -10.72 -22.27
C ASP A 222 13.12 -10.28 -20.85
N SER A 223 11.87 -10.43 -20.45
CA SER A 223 11.35 -9.86 -19.19
C SER A 223 10.58 -10.87 -18.36
N THR A 224 10.80 -10.86 -17.05
CA THR A 224 9.84 -11.39 -16.07
C THR A 224 8.73 -10.35 -15.91
N ILE A 225 7.48 -10.72 -16.15
CA ILE A 225 6.37 -9.77 -16.19
C ILE A 225 5.37 -10.07 -15.05
N ILE A 226 5.17 -9.09 -14.19
CA ILE A 226 4.09 -9.08 -13.18
C ILE A 226 2.96 -8.22 -13.73
N ARG A 227 1.83 -8.85 -14.01
CA ARG A 227 0.70 -8.21 -14.69
C ARG A 227 -0.05 -7.25 -13.77
N ARG A 228 -0.80 -6.35 -14.40
CA ARG A 228 -1.57 -5.30 -13.73
C ARG A 228 -2.41 -5.81 -12.57
N GLY A 229 -2.35 -5.11 -11.45
CA GLY A 229 -3.18 -5.35 -10.27
C GLY A 229 -2.77 -6.55 -9.41
N VAL A 230 -1.69 -7.26 -9.76
CA VAL A 230 -1.17 -8.38 -8.95
C VAL A 230 -0.71 -7.89 -7.59
N LYS A 231 -1.04 -8.65 -6.55
CA LYS A 231 -0.61 -8.45 -5.17
C LYS A 231 0.16 -9.67 -4.72
N LEU A 232 1.44 -9.50 -4.41
CA LEU A 232 2.29 -10.53 -3.82
C LEU A 232 2.44 -10.23 -2.32
N ASP A 233 2.28 -11.26 -1.50
CA ASP A 233 2.46 -11.15 -0.06
C ASP A 233 3.94 -11.06 0.30
N ASN A 234 4.24 -10.91 1.58
CA ASN A 234 5.60 -10.87 2.10
C ASN A 234 6.31 -12.22 1.89
N LEU A 235 7.65 -12.18 1.70
CA LEU A 235 8.50 -13.36 1.63
C LEU A 235 8.16 -14.33 0.49
N VAL A 236 7.61 -13.83 -0.60
CA VAL A 236 7.38 -14.60 -1.85
C VAL A 236 8.65 -14.57 -2.70
N GLN A 237 8.93 -15.70 -3.38
CA GLN A 237 9.99 -15.82 -4.37
C GLN A 237 9.57 -16.75 -5.52
#